data_55177c4c6e4a52bcc75d717ee6d6b7f7
#
_entry.id   55177c4c6e4a52bcc75d717ee6d6b7f7
#
_cell.length_a   1.000
_cell.length_b   1.000
_cell.length_c   1.000
_cell.angle_alpha   90.00
_cell.angle_beta   90.00
_cell.angle_gamma   90.00
#
_symmetry.space_group_name_H-M   'P 1'
#
loop_
_entity.id
_entity.type
_entity.pdbx_description
1 polymer ?
#
loop_
_entity_poly.entity_id
_entity_poly.type
_entity_poly.pdbx_seq_one_letter_code
_entity_poly.pdbx_strand_id
1 'polypeptide(L)'
;MKKSKNKISRRDVLKGAAHVGLAAALLPLSGFSNTEPQKSGLIVVENKKPGTTDWQLTFIKSEQFRSKLIEGYCSKTSVRSGETLDIFLNAASQTDISIDIYRMGYYGGKGGRFVQKLGPFPVSPQVVPPIAENRLRQCEWESATSFKIPQDWLSGVYLGKLSCSTHRYESYIIFIVRDDRKADVMFQTSDNTWQAYNKWPDTFSLYDSDPPQQSLSGRTWVSYNRPYAKYPQVVDQPLSQGSGEFLLWEYSLCFWLEQQGYDVTYCSNIDTHTDPSGLDRVKCFLSVGHDEYWTLQMFENVKKAVDRGLNAAFLSGNALMWVIDLKPEVAVDTANLDLASGLSKAGVGRLPLKPDASGAPYRTIQRIGRFGGFSEAEKKLGIMGPFAKDDWPNENTLIGARTVYPFNGSADWIVTKPDHWIFEGTGMRKGDRIPGLVGWEHHGDPAKIPGLEVVAEGTTTNGAEQKSYYTATIYPGPKGNWVFNAATIYWSFGLAVPPGVITPNSHFGRPHGADERVQKITANFLKRCGI
;
A
#
# COMPACT_ATOMS: atom_id res chain seq x y z
N MET A 1 7.47 -44.70 30.06
CA MET A 1 6.36 -44.39 29.15
C MET A 1 6.88 -43.42 28.08
N LYS A 2 7.09 -43.93 26.85
CA LYS A 2 7.59 -43.11 25.70
C LYS A 2 6.41 -42.40 25.02
N LYS A 3 6.42 -41.09 24.96
CA LYS A 3 5.49 -40.32 24.14
C LYS A 3 5.98 -40.30 22.70
N SER A 4 5.26 -40.94 21.80
CA SER A 4 5.47 -40.89 20.36
C SER A 4 5.01 -39.53 19.83
N LYS A 5 5.92 -38.84 19.14
CA LYS A 5 5.60 -37.62 18.36
C LYS A 5 5.20 -38.07 16.94
N ASN A 6 3.91 -38.06 16.66
CA ASN A 6 3.44 -38.24 15.28
C ASN A 6 3.79 -36.97 14.47
N LYS A 7 4.74 -37.10 13.57
CA LYS A 7 5.00 -36.09 12.53
C LYS A 7 4.01 -36.34 11.38
N ILE A 8 3.06 -35.42 11.18
CA ILE A 8 2.20 -35.41 9.99
C ILE A 8 3.07 -34.99 8.81
N SER A 9 3.14 -35.80 7.79
CA SER A 9 3.94 -35.51 6.59
C SER A 9 3.14 -34.62 5.63
N ARG A 10 3.87 -33.77 4.88
CA ARG A 10 3.27 -32.90 3.84
C ARG A 10 2.42 -33.66 2.78
N ARG A 11 2.65 -34.96 2.63
CA ARG A 11 1.90 -35.83 1.73
C ARG A 11 0.49 -36.16 2.25
N ASP A 12 0.28 -36.13 3.55
CA ASP A 12 -1.01 -36.48 4.15
C ASP A 12 -1.98 -35.29 4.09
N VAL A 13 -1.47 -34.06 4.08
CA VAL A 13 -2.25 -32.84 3.90
C VAL A 13 -2.78 -32.72 2.45
N LEU A 14 -2.00 -33.17 1.47
CA LEU A 14 -2.41 -33.14 0.06
C LEU A 14 -3.42 -34.23 -0.33
N LYS A 15 -3.53 -35.31 0.41
CA LYS A 15 -4.53 -36.37 0.15
C LYS A 15 -5.91 -36.05 0.74
N GLY A 16 -5.99 -35.16 1.72
CA GLY A 16 -7.26 -34.71 2.30
C GLY A 16 -8.02 -33.68 1.46
N ALA A 17 -7.35 -33.01 0.53
CA ALA A 17 -7.93 -31.94 -0.30
C ALA A 17 -8.63 -32.43 -1.58
N ALA A 18 -8.59 -33.72 -1.88
CA ALA A 18 -9.02 -34.25 -3.18
C ALA A 18 -10.47 -34.78 -3.21
N HIS A 19 -11.26 -34.68 -2.15
CA HIS A 19 -12.61 -35.23 -2.09
C HIS A 19 -13.67 -34.32 -1.45
N VAL A 20 -13.56 -33.00 -1.61
CA VAL A 20 -14.71 -32.11 -1.48
C VAL A 20 -14.93 -31.47 -2.85
N GLY A 21 -15.67 -32.19 -3.68
CA GLY A 21 -16.27 -31.60 -4.87
C GLY A 21 -17.27 -30.54 -4.43
N LEU A 22 -16.85 -29.30 -4.34
CA LEU A 22 -17.78 -28.18 -4.33
C LEU A 22 -18.38 -28.10 -5.73
N ALA A 23 -19.60 -28.56 -5.87
CA ALA A 23 -20.50 -28.04 -6.87
C ALA A 23 -20.67 -26.54 -6.55
N ALA A 24 -19.85 -25.71 -7.18
CA ALA A 24 -20.13 -24.29 -7.29
C ALA A 24 -21.43 -24.20 -8.08
N ALA A 25 -22.55 -24.11 -7.39
CA ALA A 25 -23.78 -23.65 -7.98
C ALA A 25 -23.50 -22.27 -8.56
N LEU A 26 -23.39 -22.21 -9.86
CA LEU A 26 -23.53 -21.00 -10.64
C LEU A 26 -24.98 -20.51 -10.40
N LEU A 27 -25.18 -19.80 -9.29
CA LEU A 27 -26.33 -18.92 -9.18
C LEU A 27 -26.14 -17.87 -10.28
N PRO A 28 -27.12 -17.73 -11.19
CA PRO A 28 -27.07 -16.62 -12.11
C PRO A 28 -27.06 -15.36 -11.23
N LEU A 29 -26.06 -14.50 -11.43
CA LEU A 29 -26.09 -13.12 -10.99
C LEU A 29 -27.37 -12.54 -11.59
N SER A 30 -28.46 -12.58 -10.82
CA SER A 30 -29.69 -11.85 -11.12
C SER A 30 -29.30 -10.38 -11.10
N GLY A 31 -29.19 -9.84 -12.29
CA GLY A 31 -28.81 -8.48 -12.54
C GLY A 31 -29.71 -7.54 -11.74
N PHE A 32 -29.09 -6.71 -10.93
CA PHE A 32 -29.67 -5.44 -10.58
C PHE A 32 -29.75 -4.63 -11.88
N SER A 33 -30.88 -4.71 -12.58
CA SER A 33 -31.24 -3.77 -13.62
C SER A 33 -31.78 -2.49 -12.97
N ASN A 34 -30.93 -1.81 -12.20
CA ASN A 34 -31.07 -0.39 -12.04
C ASN A 34 -30.39 0.24 -13.26
N THR A 35 -31.16 0.68 -14.22
CA THR A 35 -30.72 1.54 -15.31
C THR A 35 -30.33 2.91 -14.75
N GLU A 36 -29.25 2.96 -13.94
CA GLU A 36 -28.52 4.21 -13.78
C GLU A 36 -27.86 4.53 -15.14
N PRO A 37 -27.80 5.81 -15.52
CA PRO A 37 -27.18 6.19 -16.80
C PRO A 37 -25.77 5.61 -16.83
N GLN A 38 -25.50 4.82 -17.86
CA GLN A 38 -24.20 4.14 -18.06
C GLN A 38 -23.12 5.21 -18.06
N LYS A 39 -22.27 5.23 -17.01
CA LYS A 39 -21.16 6.18 -16.91
C LYS A 39 -20.30 6.04 -18.17
N SER A 40 -20.25 7.08 -18.98
CA SER A 40 -19.42 7.16 -20.18
C SER A 40 -18.14 7.91 -19.81
N GLY A 41 -17.13 7.20 -19.31
CA GLY A 41 -15.86 7.80 -18.89
C GLY A 41 -14.66 7.05 -19.46
N LEU A 42 -13.48 7.65 -19.37
CA LEU A 42 -12.23 7.07 -19.83
C LEU A 42 -11.96 5.70 -19.18
N ILE A 43 -12.24 5.56 -17.89
CA ILE A 43 -12.08 4.30 -17.15
C ILE A 43 -13.02 3.22 -17.68
N VAL A 44 -14.28 3.56 -17.99
CA VAL A 44 -15.24 2.60 -18.56
C VAL A 44 -14.78 2.11 -19.93
N VAL A 45 -14.28 3.02 -20.77
CA VAL A 45 -13.74 2.68 -22.10
C VAL A 45 -12.48 1.81 -21.97
N GLU A 46 -11.60 2.17 -21.06
CA GLU A 46 -10.37 1.40 -20.80
C GLU A 46 -10.70 -0.05 -20.35
N ASN A 47 -11.63 -0.21 -19.43
CA ASN A 47 -12.00 -1.53 -18.88
C ASN A 47 -12.81 -2.42 -19.85
N LYS A 48 -13.22 -1.91 -21.00
CA LYS A 48 -13.77 -2.72 -22.13
C LYS A 48 -12.69 -3.38 -22.97
N LYS A 49 -11.43 -2.96 -22.84
CA LYS A 49 -10.31 -3.59 -23.54
C LYS A 49 -10.04 -4.99 -22.96
N PRO A 50 -9.49 -5.93 -23.77
CA PRO A 50 -9.22 -7.28 -23.31
C PRO A 50 -8.26 -7.30 -22.11
N GLY A 51 -8.68 -7.93 -21.03
CA GLY A 51 -7.86 -8.19 -19.86
C GLY A 51 -7.19 -9.56 -19.90
N THR A 52 -6.20 -9.76 -19.04
CA THR A 52 -5.52 -11.05 -18.83
C THR A 52 -5.20 -11.26 -17.35
N THR A 53 -5.00 -12.51 -16.95
CA THR A 53 -4.45 -12.89 -15.65
C THR A 53 -2.95 -13.17 -15.68
N ASP A 54 -2.30 -13.03 -16.84
CA ASP A 54 -0.88 -13.33 -17.05
C ASP A 54 0.05 -12.37 -16.29
N TRP A 55 -0.48 -11.28 -15.77
CA TRP A 55 0.25 -10.39 -14.87
C TRP A 55 0.67 -11.07 -13.57
N GLN A 56 0.00 -12.16 -13.14
CA GLN A 56 0.35 -12.86 -11.91
C GLN A 56 1.69 -13.58 -12.02
N LEU A 57 2.47 -13.58 -10.93
CA LEU A 57 3.68 -14.38 -10.85
C LEU A 57 3.30 -15.85 -10.70
N THR A 58 3.89 -16.70 -11.53
CA THR A 58 3.66 -18.15 -11.54
C THR A 58 4.86 -18.92 -11.01
N PHE A 59 6.05 -18.34 -11.11
CA PHE A 59 7.29 -18.96 -10.70
C PHE A 59 8.10 -18.02 -9.82
N ILE A 60 7.86 -18.11 -8.53
CA ILE A 60 8.63 -17.41 -7.51
C ILE A 60 9.39 -18.40 -6.65
N LYS A 61 10.58 -18.00 -6.21
CA LYS A 61 11.32 -18.75 -5.21
C LYS A 61 10.96 -18.20 -3.84
N SER A 62 10.38 -19.05 -3.00
CA SER A 62 10.05 -18.71 -1.60
C SER A 62 11.33 -18.66 -0.77
N GLU A 63 12.20 -17.70 -1.06
CA GLU A 63 13.35 -17.38 -0.23
C GLU A 63 13.10 -16.06 0.45
N GLN A 64 13.02 -16.07 1.77
CA GLN A 64 12.92 -14.92 2.66
C GLN A 64 12.30 -13.65 2.04
N PHE A 65 13.04 -12.52 2.01
CA PHE A 65 12.52 -11.24 1.58
C PHE A 65 12.86 -10.88 0.12
N ARG A 66 14.04 -11.25 -0.36
CA ARG A 66 14.58 -10.81 -1.64
C ARG A 66 14.47 -11.88 -2.73
N SER A 67 14.12 -11.48 -3.96
CA SER A 67 14.34 -12.31 -5.13
C SER A 67 15.80 -12.19 -5.57
N LYS A 68 16.62 -13.17 -5.22
CA LYS A 68 18.05 -13.14 -5.57
C LYS A 68 18.34 -13.44 -7.03
N LEU A 69 17.36 -13.95 -7.79
CA LEU A 69 17.57 -14.42 -9.16
C LEU A 69 17.33 -13.32 -10.18
N ILE A 70 16.23 -12.61 -10.07
CA ILE A 70 15.92 -11.41 -10.85
C ILE A 70 15.16 -10.42 -9.99
N GLU A 71 15.48 -9.16 -10.11
CA GLU A 71 14.82 -8.08 -9.38
C GLU A 71 15.03 -6.75 -10.12
N GLY A 72 14.26 -5.74 -9.78
CA GLY A 72 14.41 -4.42 -10.37
C GLY A 72 13.64 -3.34 -9.61
N TYR A 73 13.86 -2.10 -9.98
CA TYR A 73 13.14 -0.93 -9.49
C TYR A 73 13.11 0.17 -10.54
N CYS A 74 12.31 1.20 -10.30
CA CYS A 74 12.14 2.35 -11.20
C CYS A 74 12.74 3.61 -10.59
N SER A 75 13.26 4.52 -11.43
CA SER A 75 13.82 5.81 -11.00
C SER A 75 12.78 6.76 -10.39
N LYS A 76 11.50 6.54 -10.66
CA LYS A 76 10.38 7.33 -10.14
C LYS A 76 9.28 6.40 -9.64
N THR A 77 8.59 6.81 -8.58
CA THR A 77 7.39 6.10 -8.09
C THR A 77 6.20 6.40 -8.99
N SER A 78 6.08 7.65 -9.45
CA SER A 78 5.08 8.10 -10.40
C SER A 78 5.70 8.87 -11.55
N VAL A 79 5.04 8.83 -12.71
CA VAL A 79 5.50 9.43 -13.94
C VAL A 79 4.29 9.87 -14.78
N ARG A 80 4.40 10.97 -15.55
CA ARG A 80 3.36 11.37 -16.49
C ARG A 80 3.54 10.69 -17.85
N SER A 81 2.44 10.56 -18.59
CA SER A 81 2.52 10.19 -20.01
C SER A 81 3.44 11.16 -20.76
N GLY A 82 4.33 10.61 -21.57
CA GLY A 82 5.37 11.36 -22.29
C GLY A 82 6.66 11.62 -21.53
N GLU A 83 6.69 11.44 -20.22
CA GLU A 83 7.94 11.49 -19.43
C GLU A 83 8.71 10.18 -19.56
N THR A 84 9.97 10.22 -19.12
CA THR A 84 10.88 9.06 -19.13
C THR A 84 10.99 8.47 -17.73
N LEU A 85 11.01 7.14 -17.70
CA LEU A 85 11.21 6.30 -16.54
C LEU A 85 12.43 5.41 -16.78
N ASP A 86 13.46 5.53 -15.95
CA ASP A 86 14.60 4.60 -16.00
C ASP A 86 14.26 3.36 -15.20
N ILE A 87 14.62 2.21 -15.75
CA ILE A 87 14.37 0.90 -15.15
C ILE A 87 15.71 0.25 -14.87
N PHE A 88 15.91 -0.14 -13.64
CA PHE A 88 17.11 -0.78 -13.12
C PHE A 88 16.83 -2.25 -12.86
N LEU A 89 17.67 -3.11 -13.43
CA LEU A 89 17.51 -4.57 -13.33
C LEU A 89 18.77 -5.20 -12.75
N ASN A 90 18.58 -6.27 -12.02
CA ASN A 90 19.66 -7.12 -11.51
C ASN A 90 19.32 -8.58 -11.71
N ALA A 91 20.33 -9.40 -11.98
CA ALA A 91 20.23 -10.85 -12.05
C ALA A 91 21.37 -11.52 -11.28
N ALA A 92 21.16 -12.75 -10.80
CA ALA A 92 22.20 -13.52 -10.11
C ALA A 92 23.36 -13.94 -11.02
N SER A 93 23.12 -14.05 -12.31
CA SER A 93 24.09 -14.32 -13.36
C SER A 93 23.66 -13.61 -14.63
N GLN A 94 24.59 -13.44 -15.55
CA GLN A 94 24.28 -12.80 -16.84
C GLN A 94 23.13 -13.55 -17.54
N THR A 95 22.10 -12.82 -17.91
CA THR A 95 20.90 -13.34 -18.57
C THR A 95 20.16 -12.20 -19.30
N ASP A 96 19.28 -12.57 -20.21
CA ASP A 96 18.36 -11.61 -20.83
C ASP A 96 17.06 -11.53 -20.00
N ILE A 97 16.64 -10.32 -19.64
CA ILE A 97 15.40 -10.06 -18.93
C ILE A 97 14.42 -9.34 -19.86
N SER A 98 13.21 -9.86 -19.94
CA SER A 98 12.05 -9.18 -20.54
C SER A 98 11.14 -8.61 -19.47
N ILE A 99 10.44 -7.52 -19.80
CA ILE A 99 9.47 -6.87 -18.94
C ILE A 99 8.14 -6.83 -19.67
N ASP A 100 7.15 -7.56 -19.19
CA ASP A 100 5.78 -7.48 -19.66
C ASP A 100 5.01 -6.50 -18.76
N ILE A 101 4.59 -5.35 -19.33
CA ILE A 101 3.94 -4.27 -18.57
C ILE A 101 2.43 -4.45 -18.63
N TYR A 102 1.80 -4.36 -17.46
CA TYR A 102 0.35 -4.48 -17.28
C TYR A 102 -0.19 -3.26 -16.54
N ARG A 103 -1.29 -2.67 -17.05
CA ARG A 103 -2.10 -1.72 -16.31
C ARG A 103 -3.07 -2.49 -15.42
N MET A 104 -3.11 -2.19 -14.14
CA MET A 104 -4.02 -2.81 -13.18
C MET A 104 -5.38 -2.12 -13.20
N GLY A 105 -6.45 -2.88 -12.98
CA GLY A 105 -7.83 -2.40 -13.02
C GLY A 105 -8.83 -3.56 -12.95
N TYR A 106 -10.00 -3.41 -13.57
CA TYR A 106 -11.04 -4.46 -13.58
C TYR A 106 -10.95 -5.41 -14.79
N TYR A 107 -10.98 -4.87 -16.01
CA TYR A 107 -10.85 -5.59 -17.29
C TYR A 107 -11.69 -6.87 -17.39
N GLY A 108 -13.00 -6.75 -17.15
CA GLY A 108 -13.91 -7.90 -17.20
C GLY A 108 -13.61 -8.98 -16.15
N GLY A 109 -13.08 -8.58 -14.99
CA GLY A 109 -12.72 -9.48 -13.90
C GLY A 109 -11.33 -10.11 -14.01
N LYS A 110 -10.53 -9.76 -15.05
CA LYS A 110 -9.17 -10.30 -15.23
C LYS A 110 -8.12 -9.57 -14.39
N GLY A 111 -8.42 -8.35 -13.96
CA GLY A 111 -7.62 -7.60 -13.01
C GLY A 111 -6.44 -6.84 -13.58
N GLY A 112 -6.00 -7.14 -14.79
CA GLY A 112 -4.93 -6.44 -15.47
C GLY A 112 -5.06 -6.54 -16.98
N ARG A 113 -4.46 -5.59 -17.69
CA ARG A 113 -4.36 -5.57 -19.15
C ARG A 113 -2.90 -5.45 -19.56
N PHE A 114 -2.44 -6.36 -20.39
CA PHE A 114 -1.14 -6.25 -21.03
C PHE A 114 -1.12 -4.97 -21.91
N VAL A 115 -0.11 -4.15 -21.73
CA VAL A 115 0.03 -2.90 -22.49
C VAL A 115 1.25 -2.87 -23.38
N GLN A 116 2.38 -3.42 -22.91
CA GLN A 116 3.63 -3.39 -23.68
C GLN A 116 4.63 -4.42 -23.16
N LYS A 117 5.47 -4.92 -24.05
CA LYS A 117 6.68 -5.69 -23.72
C LYS A 117 7.91 -4.84 -23.99
N LEU A 118 8.86 -4.85 -23.06
CA LEU A 118 10.18 -4.26 -23.22
C LEU A 118 11.26 -5.35 -23.18
N GLY A 119 12.36 -5.09 -23.88
CA GLY A 119 13.47 -6.02 -23.96
C GLY A 119 13.29 -7.12 -25.02
N PRO A 120 14.05 -8.24 -24.94
CA PRO A 120 14.94 -8.57 -23.82
C PRO A 120 16.14 -7.64 -23.69
N PHE A 121 16.57 -7.41 -22.44
CA PHE A 121 17.77 -6.64 -22.11
C PHE A 121 18.83 -7.55 -21.55
N PRO A 122 20.10 -7.47 -21.99
CA PRO A 122 21.19 -8.18 -21.35
C PRO A 122 21.48 -7.57 -19.98
N VAL A 123 21.34 -8.37 -18.94
CA VAL A 123 21.51 -7.97 -17.54
C VAL A 123 22.62 -8.79 -16.92
N SER A 124 23.58 -8.10 -16.32
CA SER A 124 24.65 -8.70 -15.52
C SER A 124 24.40 -8.48 -14.03
N PRO A 125 25.02 -9.27 -13.14
CA PRO A 125 24.93 -9.04 -11.70
C PRO A 125 25.38 -7.64 -11.33
N GLN A 126 24.54 -6.93 -10.59
CA GLN A 126 24.85 -5.62 -10.03
C GLN A 126 25.15 -5.71 -8.54
N VAL A 127 25.94 -4.77 -8.04
CA VAL A 127 26.41 -4.79 -6.65
C VAL A 127 25.26 -4.52 -5.69
N VAL A 128 25.14 -5.37 -4.67
CA VAL A 128 24.30 -5.04 -3.52
C VAL A 128 24.99 -3.93 -2.75
N PRO A 129 24.35 -2.75 -2.58
CA PRO A 129 25.03 -1.60 -2.00
C PRO A 129 25.55 -1.91 -0.58
N PRO A 130 26.68 -1.33 -0.17
CA PRO A 130 27.16 -1.42 1.21
C PRO A 130 26.20 -0.73 2.18
N ILE A 131 26.38 -0.98 3.48
CA ILE A 131 25.63 -0.29 4.52
C ILE A 131 26.21 1.11 4.69
N ALA A 132 25.42 2.14 4.39
CA ALA A 132 25.77 3.52 4.65
C ALA A 132 25.33 3.99 6.04
N GLU A 133 25.64 5.23 6.39
CA GLU A 133 25.10 5.89 7.60
C GLU A 133 23.59 5.72 7.70
N ASN A 134 23.08 5.73 8.91
CA ASN A 134 21.66 5.50 9.18
C ASN A 134 21.10 4.19 8.60
N ARG A 135 21.95 3.17 8.44
CA ARG A 135 21.64 1.86 7.83
C ARG A 135 21.08 1.95 6.40
N LEU A 136 21.29 3.05 5.71
CA LEU A 136 20.79 3.22 4.34
C LEU A 136 21.37 2.16 3.41
N ARG A 137 20.50 1.56 2.60
CA ARG A 137 20.84 0.66 1.48
C ARG A 137 20.22 1.25 0.23
N GLN A 138 21.02 1.90 -0.57
CA GLN A 138 20.62 2.57 -1.80
C GLN A 138 21.41 2.01 -2.97
N CYS A 139 20.71 1.54 -3.99
CA CYS A 139 21.35 1.04 -5.20
C CYS A 139 21.82 2.21 -6.09
N GLU A 140 22.98 2.04 -6.67
CA GLU A 140 23.56 2.87 -7.72
C GLU A 140 23.77 1.99 -8.97
N TRP A 141 22.70 1.26 -9.36
CA TRP A 141 22.75 0.35 -10.48
C TRP A 141 22.75 1.09 -11.82
N GLU A 142 23.38 0.50 -12.80
CA GLU A 142 23.22 0.97 -14.19
C GLU A 142 21.81 0.69 -14.68
N SER A 143 21.24 1.68 -15.39
CA SER A 143 19.93 1.55 -15.99
C SER A 143 19.95 0.54 -17.14
N ALA A 144 19.04 -0.42 -17.12
CA ALA A 144 18.86 -1.35 -18.22
C ALA A 144 18.16 -0.68 -19.42
N THR A 145 17.32 0.30 -19.15
CA THR A 145 16.62 1.07 -20.18
C THR A 145 16.02 2.37 -19.63
N SER A 146 15.93 3.38 -20.49
CA SER A 146 15.15 4.59 -20.28
C SER A 146 13.88 4.50 -21.13
N PHE A 147 12.75 4.23 -20.48
CA PHE A 147 11.49 4.00 -21.14
C PHE A 147 10.62 5.27 -21.13
N LYS A 148 10.28 5.77 -22.31
CA LYS A 148 9.34 6.89 -22.46
C LYS A 148 7.92 6.36 -22.38
N ILE A 149 7.15 6.83 -21.40
CA ILE A 149 5.75 6.45 -21.22
C ILE A 149 4.92 6.93 -22.42
N PRO A 150 4.18 6.05 -23.11
CA PRO A 150 3.32 6.43 -24.23
C PRO A 150 2.29 7.50 -23.85
N GLN A 151 1.98 8.40 -24.78
CA GLN A 151 1.05 9.52 -24.54
C GLN A 151 -0.40 9.07 -24.29
N ASP A 152 -0.76 7.90 -24.78
CA ASP A 152 -2.10 7.31 -24.67
C ASP A 152 -2.28 6.42 -23.44
N TRP A 153 -1.26 6.31 -22.58
CA TRP A 153 -1.40 5.56 -21.35
C TRP A 153 -2.21 6.34 -20.32
N LEU A 154 -3.28 5.71 -19.88
CA LEU A 154 -4.19 6.29 -18.91
C LEU A 154 -3.59 6.20 -17.49
N SER A 155 -3.93 7.16 -16.64
CA SER A 155 -3.59 7.09 -15.21
C SER A 155 -3.97 5.74 -14.60
N GLY A 156 -3.09 5.20 -13.76
CA GLY A 156 -3.26 3.88 -13.16
C GLY A 156 -1.99 3.37 -12.49
N VAL A 157 -2.11 2.24 -11.83
CA VAL A 157 -0.96 1.49 -11.32
C VAL A 157 -0.52 0.49 -12.38
N TYR A 158 0.77 0.44 -12.64
CA TYR A 158 1.38 -0.42 -13.64
C TYR A 158 2.38 -1.37 -13.00
N LEU A 159 2.27 -2.64 -13.35
CA LEU A 159 3.22 -3.69 -12.97
C LEU A 159 4.05 -4.08 -14.19
N GLY A 160 5.36 -4.08 -14.05
CA GLY A 160 6.25 -4.71 -15.00
C GLY A 160 6.65 -6.10 -14.48
N LYS A 161 6.13 -7.15 -15.10
CA LYS A 161 6.47 -8.52 -14.78
C LYS A 161 7.81 -8.87 -15.43
N LEU A 162 8.81 -9.09 -14.60
CA LEU A 162 10.16 -9.49 -15.02
C LEU A 162 10.21 -10.99 -15.26
N SER A 163 10.77 -11.40 -16.38
CA SER A 163 11.07 -12.80 -16.72
C SER A 163 12.43 -12.90 -17.40
N CYS A 164 13.12 -14.02 -17.26
CA CYS A 164 14.42 -14.21 -17.88
C CYS A 164 14.48 -15.51 -18.71
N SER A 165 15.47 -15.58 -19.62
CA SER A 165 15.64 -16.69 -20.54
C SER A 165 16.26 -17.93 -19.91
N THR A 166 16.97 -17.79 -18.78
CA THR A 166 17.77 -18.88 -18.17
C THR A 166 17.00 -19.71 -17.14
N HIS A 167 15.93 -19.17 -16.55
CA HIS A 167 15.09 -19.88 -15.59
C HIS A 167 13.67 -19.31 -15.57
N ARG A 168 12.75 -19.98 -14.87
CA ARG A 168 11.34 -19.60 -14.82
C ARG A 168 10.98 -18.62 -13.71
N TYR A 169 11.94 -18.13 -12.92
CA TYR A 169 11.63 -17.22 -11.82
C TYR A 169 11.24 -15.84 -12.30
N GLU A 170 10.25 -15.28 -11.64
CA GLU A 170 9.62 -14.02 -11.97
C GLU A 170 9.65 -13.06 -10.78
N SER A 171 9.58 -11.77 -11.03
CA SER A 171 9.44 -10.70 -10.05
C SER A 171 8.71 -9.53 -10.68
N TYR A 172 8.43 -8.48 -9.90
CA TYR A 172 7.84 -7.25 -10.42
C TYR A 172 8.78 -6.04 -10.29
N ILE A 173 8.47 -5.03 -11.11
CA ILE A 173 8.64 -3.62 -10.83
C ILE A 173 7.27 -2.97 -10.82
N ILE A 174 7.13 -1.84 -10.12
CA ILE A 174 5.86 -1.12 -10.00
C ILE A 174 6.09 0.38 -10.18
N PHE A 175 5.15 1.04 -10.87
CA PHE A 175 5.10 2.49 -11.01
C PHE A 175 3.68 2.97 -11.26
N ILE A 176 3.42 4.24 -10.98
CA ILE A 176 2.14 4.89 -11.20
C ILE A 176 2.26 5.79 -12.43
N VAL A 177 1.32 5.68 -13.38
CA VAL A 177 1.13 6.72 -14.39
C VAL A 177 0.09 7.67 -13.84
N ARG A 178 0.49 8.93 -13.65
CA ARG A 178 -0.38 10.02 -13.20
C ARG A 178 -0.75 10.95 -14.35
N ASP A 179 -1.84 11.65 -14.21
CA ASP A 179 -2.28 12.65 -15.17
C ASP A 179 -2.75 13.94 -14.47
N ASP A 180 -2.98 14.99 -15.27
CA ASP A 180 -3.42 16.29 -14.78
C ASP A 180 -4.89 16.58 -15.16
N ARG A 181 -5.64 15.56 -15.60
CA ARG A 181 -7.06 15.71 -15.95
C ARG A 181 -7.92 15.92 -14.71
N LYS A 182 -9.11 16.47 -14.91
CA LYS A 182 -10.17 16.41 -13.91
C LYS A 182 -10.72 14.99 -13.84
N ALA A 183 -10.93 14.50 -12.63
CA ALA A 183 -11.52 13.19 -12.36
C ALA A 183 -12.49 13.28 -11.17
N ASP A 184 -13.27 12.24 -10.94
CA ASP A 184 -14.13 12.18 -9.76
C ASP A 184 -13.32 11.83 -8.50
N VAL A 185 -12.40 10.87 -8.62
CA VAL A 185 -11.68 10.29 -7.50
C VAL A 185 -10.18 10.35 -7.75
N MET A 186 -9.42 10.76 -6.72
CA MET A 186 -7.98 10.55 -6.66
C MET A 186 -7.68 9.42 -5.71
N PHE A 187 -7.05 8.38 -6.21
CA PHE A 187 -6.55 7.24 -5.46
C PHE A 187 -5.07 7.45 -5.14
N GLN A 188 -4.72 7.67 -3.88
CA GLN A 188 -3.33 7.73 -3.45
C GLN A 188 -2.83 6.35 -3.08
N THR A 189 -1.70 5.93 -3.66
CA THR A 189 -0.99 4.72 -3.22
C THR A 189 -0.18 5.02 -1.97
N SER A 190 0.06 4.00 -1.14
CA SER A 190 0.76 4.13 0.14
C SER A 190 2.27 3.85 0.00
N ASP A 191 2.90 4.36 -1.03
CA ASP A 191 4.28 4.01 -1.43
C ASP A 191 5.36 4.40 -0.40
N ASN A 192 5.13 5.41 0.44
CA ASN A 192 5.98 5.68 1.61
C ASN A 192 5.96 4.49 2.58
N THR A 193 4.78 3.94 2.84
CA THR A 193 4.62 2.77 3.71
C THR A 193 5.24 1.53 3.10
N TRP A 194 5.06 1.31 1.79
CA TRP A 194 5.72 0.20 1.10
C TRP A 194 7.23 0.22 1.31
N GLN A 195 7.87 1.41 1.23
CA GLN A 195 9.30 1.53 1.49
C GLN A 195 9.65 1.41 2.97
N ALA A 196 8.79 1.90 3.87
CA ALA A 196 9.02 1.80 5.31
C ALA A 196 9.13 0.35 5.78
N TYR A 197 8.31 -0.55 5.22
CA TYR A 197 8.31 -1.99 5.52
C TYR A 197 9.22 -2.81 4.62
N ASN A 198 9.76 -2.23 3.55
CA ASN A 198 10.62 -2.95 2.61
C ASN A 198 11.92 -3.42 3.26
N LYS A 199 12.07 -4.73 3.43
CA LYS A 199 13.23 -5.35 4.06
C LYS A 199 14.44 -5.54 3.14
N TRP A 200 14.32 -5.17 1.86
CA TRP A 200 15.40 -5.35 0.90
C TRP A 200 16.73 -4.70 1.37
N PRO A 201 17.89 -5.35 1.19
CA PRO A 201 18.09 -6.67 0.60
C PRO A 201 17.90 -7.83 1.58
N ASP A 202 17.68 -7.56 2.88
CA ASP A 202 17.41 -8.53 3.93
C ASP A 202 16.63 -7.85 5.08
N THR A 203 17.27 -7.31 6.10
CA THR A 203 16.65 -6.69 7.27
C THR A 203 16.98 -5.19 7.32
N PHE A 204 16.47 -4.42 6.33
CA PHE A 204 16.77 -3.00 6.15
C PHE A 204 15.52 -2.11 5.97
N SER A 205 14.43 -2.46 6.64
CA SER A 205 13.23 -1.61 6.75
C SER A 205 13.43 -0.51 7.81
N LEU A 206 12.48 0.41 7.94
CA LEU A 206 12.48 1.39 9.05
C LEU A 206 12.34 0.73 10.44
N TYR A 207 11.96 -0.54 10.50
CA TYR A 207 11.83 -1.31 11.74
C TYR A 207 13.09 -2.11 12.09
N ASP A 208 14.06 -2.18 11.19
CA ASP A 208 15.30 -2.95 11.38
C ASP A 208 16.41 -2.00 11.84
N SER A 209 16.60 -1.85 13.14
CA SER A 209 17.63 -1.00 13.74
C SER A 209 18.85 -1.78 14.18
N ASP A 210 19.91 -1.06 14.48
CA ASP A 210 21.13 -1.57 15.09
C ASP A 210 21.50 -0.69 16.29
N PRO A 211 21.41 -1.19 17.52
CA PRO A 211 20.96 -2.55 17.90
C PRO A 211 19.44 -2.77 17.66
N PRO A 212 19.03 -4.04 17.53
CA PRO A 212 17.63 -4.40 17.18
C PRO A 212 16.54 -3.83 18.10
N GLN A 213 16.87 -3.52 19.34
CA GLN A 213 15.92 -3.00 20.33
C GLN A 213 15.49 -1.55 20.08
N GLN A 214 16.05 -0.89 19.08
CA GLN A 214 15.76 0.51 18.74
C GLN A 214 14.97 0.66 17.44
N SER A 215 14.13 -0.31 17.11
CA SER A 215 13.41 -0.40 15.82
C SER A 215 12.57 0.83 15.46
N LEU A 216 12.12 1.60 16.44
CA LEU A 216 11.32 2.81 16.21
C LEU A 216 12.10 4.12 16.39
N SER A 217 13.44 4.06 16.44
CA SER A 217 14.29 5.18 16.87
C SER A 217 14.46 6.30 15.84
N GLY A 218 13.96 6.17 14.61
CA GLY A 218 14.23 7.14 13.52
C GLY A 218 15.69 7.15 13.03
N ARG A 219 16.53 6.24 13.48
CA ARG A 219 17.94 6.13 13.09
C ARG A 219 18.17 5.32 11.82
N THR A 220 17.13 4.70 11.29
CA THR A 220 17.20 3.95 10.03
C THR A 220 16.55 4.79 8.93
N TRP A 221 17.25 4.93 7.82
CA TRP A 221 16.74 5.55 6.62
C TRP A 221 16.52 4.48 5.55
N VAL A 222 15.56 4.69 4.69
CA VAL A 222 15.28 3.82 3.55
C VAL A 222 15.23 4.62 2.26
N SER A 223 15.65 3.99 1.16
CA SER A 223 15.66 4.62 -0.16
C SER A 223 14.65 3.97 -1.08
N TYR A 224 14.04 4.76 -1.97
CA TYR A 224 13.28 4.27 -3.11
C TYR A 224 14.18 3.66 -4.22
N ASN A 225 15.49 3.97 -4.21
CA ASN A 225 16.44 3.42 -5.16
C ASN A 225 16.87 2.02 -4.73
N ARG A 226 15.90 1.10 -4.69
CA ARG A 226 16.11 -0.32 -4.40
C ARG A 226 14.86 -1.13 -4.77
N PRO A 227 15.00 -2.43 -5.11
CA PRO A 227 13.84 -3.30 -5.33
C PRO A 227 12.94 -3.42 -4.10
N TYR A 228 11.67 -3.71 -4.32
CA TYR A 228 10.77 -4.13 -3.25
C TYR A 228 10.99 -5.62 -2.95
N ALA A 229 11.16 -5.93 -1.68
CA ALA A 229 11.16 -7.30 -1.20
C ALA A 229 9.73 -7.86 -1.09
N LYS A 230 9.61 -9.18 -1.01
CA LYS A 230 8.36 -9.83 -0.63
C LYS A 230 7.96 -9.42 0.79
N TYR A 231 6.68 -9.14 0.99
CA TYR A 231 6.13 -8.75 2.28
C TYR A 231 5.69 -9.98 3.11
N PRO A 232 6.41 -10.36 4.14
CA PRO A 232 6.12 -11.59 4.88
C PRO A 232 5.36 -11.39 6.19
N GLN A 233 5.06 -10.14 6.58
CA GLN A 233 4.66 -9.80 7.94
C GLN A 233 3.27 -10.31 8.30
N VAL A 234 2.29 -10.18 7.40
CA VAL A 234 0.89 -10.56 7.65
C VAL A 234 0.56 -11.88 6.98
N VAL A 235 0.87 -11.99 5.71
CA VAL A 235 0.64 -13.16 4.87
C VAL A 235 1.87 -13.33 3.99
N ASP A 236 2.34 -14.54 3.83
CA ASP A 236 3.39 -14.83 2.85
C ASP A 236 2.79 -14.72 1.44
N GLN A 237 2.72 -13.50 0.94
CA GLN A 237 2.13 -13.15 -0.34
C GLN A 237 3.19 -13.18 -1.44
N PRO A 238 3.21 -14.20 -2.28
CA PRO A 238 4.14 -14.27 -3.41
C PRO A 238 4.00 -13.07 -4.34
N LEU A 239 2.79 -12.57 -4.53
CA LEU A 239 2.51 -11.43 -5.41
C LEU A 239 3.11 -10.11 -4.91
N SER A 240 3.51 -10.00 -3.65
CA SER A 240 4.19 -8.79 -3.16
C SER A 240 5.64 -8.68 -3.64
N GLN A 241 6.20 -9.72 -4.26
CA GLN A 241 7.58 -9.71 -4.74
C GLN A 241 7.81 -8.65 -5.81
N GLY A 242 8.39 -7.52 -5.43
CA GLY A 242 8.66 -6.38 -6.33
C GLY A 242 7.49 -5.41 -6.55
N SER A 243 6.30 -5.68 -6.03
CA SER A 243 5.08 -4.87 -6.22
C SER A 243 4.77 -3.92 -5.06
N GLY A 244 5.70 -3.73 -4.10
CA GLY A 244 5.36 -3.04 -2.86
C GLY A 244 4.23 -3.75 -2.12
N GLU A 245 3.34 -2.99 -1.51
CA GLU A 245 2.16 -3.52 -0.83
C GLU A 245 0.87 -3.33 -1.64
N PHE A 246 0.96 -2.84 -2.88
CA PHE A 246 -0.22 -2.55 -3.71
C PHE A 246 -1.14 -3.76 -3.87
N LEU A 247 -0.60 -4.90 -4.27
CA LEU A 247 -1.38 -6.13 -4.45
C LEU A 247 -1.90 -6.71 -3.11
N LEU A 248 -1.29 -6.29 -2.00
CA LEU A 248 -1.65 -6.74 -0.67
C LEU A 248 -2.82 -5.96 -0.09
N TRP A 249 -2.81 -4.62 -0.14
CA TRP A 249 -3.79 -3.79 0.58
C TRP A 249 -4.68 -2.90 -0.28
N GLU A 250 -4.26 -2.57 -1.50
CA GLU A 250 -4.84 -1.48 -2.28
C GLU A 250 -5.57 -1.96 -3.54
N TYR A 251 -5.10 -3.04 -4.13
CA TYR A 251 -5.57 -3.53 -5.42
C TYR A 251 -7.06 -3.87 -5.44
N SER A 252 -7.62 -4.40 -4.36
CA SER A 252 -9.05 -4.72 -4.25
C SER A 252 -9.93 -3.47 -4.42
N LEU A 253 -9.53 -2.33 -3.87
CA LEU A 253 -10.24 -1.06 -4.07
C LEU A 253 -10.06 -0.53 -5.49
N CYS A 254 -8.83 -0.57 -6.03
CA CYS A 254 -8.55 -0.20 -7.43
C CYS A 254 -9.48 -0.98 -8.39
N PHE A 255 -9.52 -2.31 -8.23
CA PHE A 255 -10.36 -3.20 -9.01
C PHE A 255 -11.86 -2.83 -8.89
N TRP A 256 -12.35 -2.61 -7.67
CA TRP A 256 -13.76 -2.30 -7.42
C TRP A 256 -14.15 -0.94 -8.00
N LEU A 257 -13.36 0.12 -7.80
CA LEU A 257 -13.65 1.44 -8.35
C LEU A 257 -13.77 1.40 -9.87
N GLU A 258 -12.86 0.71 -10.55
CA GLU A 258 -12.88 0.58 -12.00
C GLU A 258 -14.01 -0.36 -12.49
N GLN A 259 -14.36 -1.40 -11.71
CA GLN A 259 -15.52 -2.25 -11.96
C GLN A 259 -16.83 -1.45 -11.94
N GLN A 260 -16.96 -0.53 -10.98
CA GLN A 260 -18.13 0.32 -10.85
C GLN A 260 -18.13 1.50 -11.86
N GLY A 261 -17.05 1.64 -12.64
CA GLY A 261 -16.93 2.69 -13.66
C GLY A 261 -16.73 4.10 -13.09
N TYR A 262 -16.21 4.23 -11.87
CA TYR A 262 -15.82 5.53 -11.31
C TYR A 262 -14.67 6.13 -12.11
N ASP A 263 -14.69 7.44 -12.30
CA ASP A 263 -13.62 8.16 -12.96
C ASP A 263 -12.48 8.42 -11.99
N VAL A 264 -11.48 7.54 -12.03
CA VAL A 264 -10.35 7.49 -11.08
C VAL A 264 -9.07 7.98 -11.73
N THR A 265 -8.32 8.84 -11.03
CA THR A 265 -6.92 9.14 -11.28
C THR A 265 -6.07 8.63 -10.12
N TYR A 266 -4.80 8.35 -10.37
CA TYR A 266 -3.90 7.74 -9.38
C TYR A 266 -2.70 8.66 -9.12
N CYS A 267 -2.23 8.71 -7.87
CA CYS A 267 -1.03 9.42 -7.47
C CYS A 267 -0.24 8.63 -6.41
N SER A 268 1.03 9.00 -6.24
CA SER A 268 1.89 8.51 -5.16
C SER A 268 1.83 9.43 -3.94
N ASN A 269 2.34 8.97 -2.79
CA ASN A 269 2.56 9.85 -1.63
C ASN A 269 3.50 11.02 -1.98
N ILE A 270 4.52 10.80 -2.82
CA ILE A 270 5.45 11.85 -3.27
C ILE A 270 4.71 12.93 -4.06
N ASP A 271 3.72 12.56 -4.87
CA ASP A 271 2.92 13.54 -5.61
C ASP A 271 2.10 14.44 -4.67
N THR A 272 1.46 13.86 -3.67
CA THR A 272 0.71 14.63 -2.66
C THR A 272 1.63 15.56 -1.85
N HIS A 273 2.89 15.16 -1.65
CA HIS A 273 3.91 16.00 -1.03
C HIS A 273 4.32 17.18 -1.93
N THR A 274 4.58 16.91 -3.21
CA THR A 274 5.24 17.87 -4.13
C THR A 274 4.28 18.69 -4.99
N ASP A 275 3.11 18.14 -5.33
CA ASP A 275 2.15 18.74 -6.26
C ASP A 275 0.71 18.70 -5.72
N PRO A 276 0.37 19.59 -4.76
CA PRO A 276 -0.97 19.63 -4.17
C PRO A 276 -2.07 20.05 -5.17
N SER A 277 -1.71 20.57 -6.35
CA SER A 277 -2.69 20.99 -7.37
C SER A 277 -3.54 19.83 -7.88
N GLY A 278 -3.06 18.59 -7.76
CA GLY A 278 -3.83 17.38 -8.05
C GLY A 278 -5.12 17.30 -7.25
N LEU A 279 -5.08 17.71 -5.99
CA LEU A 279 -6.23 17.70 -5.08
C LEU A 279 -7.36 18.65 -5.51
N ASP A 280 -7.05 19.71 -6.25
CA ASP A 280 -8.03 20.68 -6.74
C ASP A 280 -8.75 20.19 -8.03
N ARG A 281 -8.31 19.07 -8.61
CA ARG A 281 -8.85 18.52 -9.86
C ARG A 281 -9.84 17.37 -9.64
N VAL A 282 -10.09 16.99 -8.38
CA VAL A 282 -10.95 15.85 -8.04
C VAL A 282 -12.04 16.25 -7.04
N LYS A 283 -13.11 15.46 -6.99
CA LYS A 283 -14.21 15.65 -6.02
C LYS A 283 -13.92 14.94 -4.69
N CYS A 284 -13.15 13.85 -4.73
CA CYS A 284 -12.85 13.04 -3.56
C CYS A 284 -11.41 12.51 -3.61
N PHE A 285 -10.71 12.63 -2.49
CA PHE A 285 -9.41 12.03 -2.24
C PHE A 285 -9.58 10.75 -1.43
N LEU A 286 -8.88 9.67 -1.82
CA LEU A 286 -8.86 8.40 -1.10
C LEU A 286 -7.43 8.08 -0.63
N SER A 287 -7.26 7.98 0.69
CA SER A 287 -6.12 7.32 1.34
C SER A 287 -6.47 5.86 1.54
N VAL A 288 -5.65 4.95 1.02
CA VAL A 288 -6.05 3.56 0.81
C VAL A 288 -5.08 2.58 1.45
N GLY A 289 -5.61 1.47 1.95
CA GLY A 289 -4.83 0.34 2.44
C GLY A 289 -4.05 0.69 3.71
N HIS A 290 -2.73 0.58 3.68
CA HIS A 290 -1.85 0.86 4.81
C HIS A 290 -1.08 2.16 4.57
N ASP A 291 -1.72 3.31 4.71
CA ASP A 291 -1.16 4.64 4.41
C ASP A 291 -0.62 5.35 5.66
N GLU A 292 0.33 4.69 6.34
CA GLU A 292 0.81 4.99 7.70
C GLU A 292 1.84 6.14 7.76
N TYR A 293 2.62 6.35 6.68
CA TYR A 293 3.80 7.21 6.67
C TYR A 293 3.58 8.47 5.84
N TRP A 294 3.34 9.60 6.51
CA TRP A 294 3.10 10.88 5.86
C TRP A 294 4.14 11.92 6.24
N THR A 295 4.43 12.82 5.30
CA THR A 295 5.14 14.06 5.65
C THR A 295 4.17 15.09 6.22
N LEU A 296 4.71 16.06 6.97
CA LEU A 296 3.91 17.21 7.42
C LEU A 296 3.31 17.97 6.21
N GLN A 297 4.07 18.10 5.12
CA GLN A 297 3.60 18.76 3.90
C GLN A 297 2.40 18.04 3.27
N MET A 298 2.39 16.70 3.23
CA MET A 298 1.22 15.94 2.75
C MET A 298 -0.01 16.21 3.62
N PHE A 299 0.17 16.15 4.95
CA PHE A 299 -0.90 16.46 5.89
C PHE A 299 -1.48 17.86 5.64
N GLU A 300 -0.63 18.87 5.54
CA GLU A 300 -1.06 20.25 5.29
C GLU A 300 -1.75 20.41 3.93
N ASN A 301 -1.24 19.78 2.88
CA ASN A 301 -1.81 19.84 1.53
C ASN A 301 -3.23 19.27 1.51
N VAL A 302 -3.43 18.07 2.06
CA VAL A 302 -4.75 17.43 2.10
C VAL A 302 -5.68 18.17 3.06
N LYS A 303 -5.21 18.57 4.24
CA LYS A 303 -6.02 19.35 5.20
C LYS A 303 -6.52 20.66 4.59
N LYS A 304 -5.64 21.42 3.95
CA LYS A 304 -6.01 22.66 3.24
C LYS A 304 -7.01 22.40 2.11
N ALA A 305 -6.86 21.29 1.37
CA ALA A 305 -7.81 20.93 0.32
C ALA A 305 -9.20 20.57 0.89
N VAL A 306 -9.24 19.79 1.98
CA VAL A 306 -10.50 19.49 2.70
C VAL A 306 -11.14 20.76 3.23
N ASP A 307 -10.38 21.69 3.78
CA ASP A 307 -10.88 22.98 4.26
C ASP A 307 -11.43 23.87 3.13
N ARG A 308 -10.96 23.68 1.89
CA ARG A 308 -11.49 24.34 0.68
C ARG A 308 -12.70 23.64 0.08
N GLY A 309 -13.04 22.42 0.52
CA GLY A 309 -14.25 21.71 0.07
C GLY A 309 -13.99 20.35 -0.59
N LEU A 310 -12.76 19.82 -0.59
CA LEU A 310 -12.47 18.48 -1.06
C LEU A 310 -13.08 17.45 -0.10
N ASN A 311 -13.82 16.47 -0.65
CA ASN A 311 -14.19 15.30 0.14
C ASN A 311 -12.97 14.37 0.32
N ALA A 312 -12.94 13.64 1.42
CA ALA A 312 -11.86 12.68 1.66
C ALA A 312 -12.38 11.40 2.32
N ALA A 313 -11.83 10.24 1.93
CA ALA A 313 -12.05 9.01 2.66
C ALA A 313 -10.71 8.35 3.01
N PHE A 314 -10.59 8.00 4.28
CA PHE A 314 -9.48 7.21 4.83
C PHE A 314 -9.95 5.77 4.95
N LEU A 315 -9.78 5.03 3.86
CA LEU A 315 -10.13 3.60 3.75
C LEU A 315 -8.92 2.77 4.19
N SER A 316 -8.47 3.05 5.40
CA SER A 316 -7.17 2.66 5.95
C SER A 316 -7.28 2.45 7.46
N GLY A 317 -6.27 1.83 8.04
CA GLY A 317 -5.99 1.81 9.47
C GLY A 317 -4.57 2.29 9.74
N ASN A 318 -4.31 2.88 10.90
CA ASN A 318 -3.07 3.57 11.24
C ASN A 318 -2.63 4.66 10.23
N ALA A 319 -3.54 5.14 9.38
CA ALA A 319 -3.22 6.21 8.45
C ALA A 319 -2.66 7.43 9.20
N LEU A 320 -1.64 8.06 8.61
CA LEU A 320 -0.99 9.22 9.20
C LEU A 320 -0.46 8.98 10.65
N MET A 321 -0.03 7.78 10.98
CA MET A 321 0.55 7.52 12.29
C MET A 321 1.95 8.14 12.42
N TRP A 322 2.82 7.90 11.45
CA TRP A 322 4.21 8.33 11.50
C TRP A 322 4.48 9.57 10.67
N VAL A 323 5.13 10.53 11.29
CA VAL A 323 5.71 11.68 10.58
C VAL A 323 7.05 11.27 10.00
N ILE A 324 7.20 11.47 8.70
CA ILE A 324 8.47 11.26 8.00
C ILE A 324 9.01 12.54 7.41
N ASP A 325 10.34 12.59 7.31
CA ASP A 325 11.05 13.50 6.45
C ASP A 325 11.34 12.78 5.13
N LEU A 326 10.84 13.34 4.04
CA LEU A 326 11.10 12.87 2.70
C LEU A 326 12.22 13.72 2.13
N LYS A 327 13.39 13.11 2.05
CA LYS A 327 14.63 13.78 1.65
C LYS A 327 14.92 13.58 0.17
N PRO A 328 15.65 14.52 -0.44
CA PRO A 328 16.27 14.27 -1.74
C PRO A 328 17.13 13.01 -1.71
N GLU A 329 17.41 12.48 -2.85
CA GLU A 329 18.39 11.41 -3.02
C GLU A 329 19.73 11.83 -2.43
N VAL A 330 20.38 10.93 -1.69
CA VAL A 330 21.69 11.19 -1.09
C VAL A 330 22.73 10.29 -1.76
N ALA A 331 23.89 10.84 -2.07
CA ALA A 331 25.00 10.05 -2.58
C ALA A 331 25.72 9.33 -1.42
N VAL A 332 26.06 8.07 -1.60
CA VAL A 332 26.92 7.31 -0.68
C VAL A 332 28.37 7.59 -1.03
N ASP A 333 29.21 7.96 -0.04
CA ASP A 333 30.63 8.19 -0.29
C ASP A 333 31.38 6.86 -0.49
N THR A 334 31.36 6.36 -1.71
CA THR A 334 32.04 5.10 -2.10
C THR A 334 33.55 5.24 -2.23
N ALA A 335 34.12 6.45 -2.18
CA ALA A 335 35.58 6.64 -2.21
C ALA A 335 36.27 5.99 -1.00
N ASN A 336 35.55 5.79 0.09
CA ASN A 336 36.01 5.10 1.29
C ASN A 336 35.59 3.63 1.35
N LEU A 337 35.08 3.05 0.26
CA LEU A 337 34.72 1.65 0.18
C LEU A 337 35.97 0.78 -0.01
N ASP A 338 36.11 -0.24 0.81
CA ASP A 338 36.97 -1.37 0.53
C ASP A 338 36.19 -2.40 -0.29
N LEU A 339 36.54 -2.51 -1.56
CA LEU A 339 35.86 -3.41 -2.49
C LEU A 339 35.96 -4.89 -2.11
N ALA A 340 37.00 -5.28 -1.37
CA ALA A 340 37.21 -6.67 -0.96
C ALA A 340 36.30 -7.07 0.21
N SER A 341 36.10 -6.16 1.16
CA SER A 341 35.27 -6.41 2.36
C SER A 341 33.84 -5.89 2.24
N GLY A 342 33.58 -4.98 1.31
CA GLY A 342 32.32 -4.23 1.23
C GLY A 342 32.08 -3.28 2.40
N LEU A 343 33.12 -2.94 3.17
CA LEU A 343 33.11 -2.06 4.35
C LEU A 343 33.86 -0.75 4.07
N SER A 344 33.78 0.19 5.00
CA SER A 344 34.62 1.38 4.97
C SER A 344 36.11 0.98 5.06
N LYS A 345 36.99 1.66 4.33
CA LYS A 345 38.45 1.50 4.40
C LYS A 345 39.02 1.65 5.81
N ALA A 346 38.27 2.29 6.72
CA ALA A 346 38.63 2.37 8.13
C ALA A 346 38.32 1.07 8.91
N GLY A 347 37.84 0.01 8.24
CA GLY A 347 37.69 -1.34 8.79
C GLY A 347 36.44 -1.57 9.62
N VAL A 348 35.91 -0.59 10.30
CA VAL A 348 34.66 -0.69 11.09
C VAL A 348 33.92 0.62 10.96
N GLY A 349 32.92 0.67 10.14
CA GLY A 349 32.10 1.87 9.99
C GLY A 349 31.20 1.82 8.77
N ARG A 350 30.14 2.59 8.84
CA ARG A 350 29.22 2.79 7.72
C ARG A 350 29.80 3.82 6.78
N LEU A 351 29.52 3.69 5.49
CA LEU A 351 29.94 4.69 4.52
C LEU A 351 29.22 6.01 4.80
N PRO A 352 29.94 7.15 4.79
CA PRO A 352 29.33 8.45 4.98
C PRO A 352 28.39 8.80 3.83
N LEU A 353 27.40 9.65 4.11
CA LEU A 353 26.50 10.21 3.12
C LEU A 353 27.01 11.60 2.71
N LYS A 354 26.96 11.89 1.41
CA LYS A 354 27.15 13.23 0.88
C LYS A 354 25.78 13.86 0.67
N PRO A 355 25.53 15.09 1.14
CA PRO A 355 24.35 15.84 0.78
C PRO A 355 24.28 15.96 -0.75
N ASP A 356 23.11 15.70 -1.32
CA ASP A 356 22.96 15.81 -2.76
C ASP A 356 22.83 17.26 -3.22
N ALA A 357 23.07 17.46 -4.51
CA ALA A 357 22.93 18.75 -5.15
C ALA A 357 21.46 19.23 -5.11
N SER A 358 21.27 20.54 -5.01
CA SER A 358 19.94 21.15 -5.07
C SER A 358 19.17 20.71 -6.32
N GLY A 359 17.96 20.15 -6.14
CA GLY A 359 17.09 19.71 -7.22
C GLY A 359 17.04 18.21 -7.45
N ALA A 360 17.73 17.40 -6.64
CA ALA A 360 17.58 15.96 -6.68
C ALA A 360 16.14 15.51 -6.33
N PRO A 361 15.65 14.43 -6.95
CA PRO A 361 14.33 13.90 -6.65
C PRO A 361 14.25 13.38 -5.20
N TYR A 362 13.06 13.45 -4.60
CA TYR A 362 12.80 12.86 -3.29
C TYR A 362 12.87 11.34 -3.36
N ARG A 363 13.89 10.75 -2.73
CA ARG A 363 14.15 9.30 -2.81
C ARG A 363 14.52 8.65 -1.47
N THR A 364 14.56 9.40 -0.38
CA THR A 364 14.99 8.87 0.93
C THR A 364 13.96 9.21 2.00
N ILE A 365 13.63 8.23 2.84
CA ILE A 365 12.66 8.37 3.94
C ILE A 365 13.37 8.20 5.27
N GLN A 366 13.08 9.11 6.20
CA GLN A 366 13.44 9.01 7.60
C GLN A 366 12.18 9.20 8.46
N ARG A 367 11.93 8.30 9.43
CA ARG A 367 10.91 8.55 10.46
C ARG A 367 11.42 9.61 11.43
N ILE A 368 10.64 10.65 11.69
CA ILE A 368 11.02 11.79 12.54
C ILE A 368 10.05 12.07 13.69
N GLY A 369 8.94 11.36 13.76
CA GLY A 369 7.96 11.54 14.83
C GLY A 369 6.67 10.77 14.62
N ARG A 370 5.67 11.12 15.43
CA ARG A 370 4.32 10.59 15.41
C ARG A 370 3.32 11.75 15.35
N PHE A 371 2.38 11.71 14.42
CA PHE A 371 1.27 12.66 14.40
C PHE A 371 0.51 12.60 15.74
N GLY A 372 0.13 13.77 16.27
CA GLY A 372 -0.53 13.90 17.57
C GLY A 372 0.35 13.62 18.78
N GLY A 373 1.66 13.40 18.58
CA GLY A 373 2.60 13.03 19.63
C GLY A 373 2.35 11.62 20.21
N PHE A 374 3.16 11.24 21.18
CA PHE A 374 3.07 9.93 21.83
C PHE A 374 2.15 9.99 23.06
N SER A 375 1.23 9.05 23.16
CA SER A 375 0.43 8.86 24.37
C SER A 375 1.29 8.38 25.55
N GLU A 376 0.82 8.58 26.78
CA GLU A 376 1.54 8.09 27.98
C GLU A 376 1.74 6.57 27.97
N ALA A 377 0.82 5.82 27.37
CA ALA A 377 0.98 4.38 27.19
C ALA A 377 2.14 4.05 26.23
N GLU A 378 2.22 4.75 25.11
CA GLU A 378 3.29 4.58 24.13
C GLU A 378 4.66 4.99 24.71
N LYS A 379 4.72 6.09 25.47
CA LYS A 379 5.94 6.54 26.17
C LYS A 379 6.43 5.49 27.17
N LYS A 380 5.52 4.88 27.95
CA LYS A 380 5.87 3.82 28.89
C LYS A 380 6.41 2.56 28.23
N LEU A 381 6.04 2.30 26.97
CA LEU A 381 6.56 1.19 26.17
C LEU A 381 7.93 1.51 25.52
N GLY A 382 8.45 2.72 25.69
CA GLY A 382 9.69 3.15 25.07
C GLY A 382 9.59 3.35 23.56
N ILE A 383 8.38 3.43 23.00
CA ILE A 383 8.15 3.59 21.56
C ILE A 383 8.67 4.94 21.06
N MET A 384 8.66 5.96 21.92
CA MET A 384 9.10 7.30 21.57
C MET A 384 10.53 7.34 21.02
N GLY A 385 11.42 6.44 21.49
CA GLY A 385 12.81 6.41 21.06
C GLY A 385 13.51 7.76 21.27
N PRO A 386 14.50 8.10 20.45
CA PRO A 386 15.23 9.37 20.50
C PRO A 386 14.55 10.51 19.72
N PHE A 387 13.25 10.48 19.44
CA PHE A 387 12.56 11.58 18.79
C PHE A 387 12.57 12.81 19.69
N ALA A 388 13.17 13.89 19.20
CA ALA A 388 13.31 15.12 19.98
C ALA A 388 12.03 15.98 20.00
N LYS A 389 11.13 15.78 19.02
CA LYS A 389 9.90 16.53 18.84
C LYS A 389 8.68 15.62 19.06
N ASP A 390 7.73 16.08 19.88
CA ASP A 390 6.50 15.35 20.25
C ASP A 390 5.24 16.23 20.09
N ASP A 391 5.33 17.36 19.40
CA ASP A 391 4.27 18.35 19.22
C ASP A 391 3.76 18.43 17.76
N TRP A 392 3.78 17.30 17.06
CA TRP A 392 3.25 17.21 15.71
C TRP A 392 1.73 17.40 15.65
N PRO A 393 1.18 17.95 14.55
CA PRO A 393 -0.27 18.03 14.36
C PRO A 393 -0.94 16.69 14.63
N ASN A 394 -2.13 16.72 15.23
CA ASN A 394 -2.85 15.49 15.51
C ASN A 394 -3.58 15.01 14.24
N GLU A 395 -3.34 13.77 13.84
CA GLU A 395 -3.94 13.11 12.69
C GLU A 395 -5.46 13.12 12.75
N ASN A 396 -6.03 13.07 13.96
CA ASN A 396 -7.48 13.05 14.13
C ASN A 396 -8.19 14.31 13.62
N THR A 397 -7.48 15.45 13.52
CA THR A 397 -8.06 16.70 12.99
C THR A 397 -8.30 16.64 11.47
N LEU A 398 -7.76 15.63 10.80
CA LEU A 398 -7.98 15.35 9.39
C LEU A 398 -8.76 14.05 9.18
N ILE A 399 -8.39 12.97 9.87
CA ILE A 399 -9.02 11.66 9.67
C ILE A 399 -10.37 11.56 10.41
N GLY A 400 -10.52 12.26 11.53
CA GLY A 400 -11.67 12.15 12.43
C GLY A 400 -11.46 11.16 13.59
N ALA A 401 -10.39 10.39 13.56
CA ALA A 401 -9.96 9.52 14.66
C ALA A 401 -8.44 9.33 14.62
N ARG A 402 -7.85 8.86 15.72
CA ARG A 402 -6.43 8.56 15.76
C ARG A 402 -6.16 7.09 16.09
N THR A 403 -4.97 6.65 15.74
CA THR A 403 -4.45 5.35 16.13
C THR A 403 -4.27 5.25 17.65
N VAL A 404 -4.66 4.12 18.23
CA VAL A 404 -4.54 3.82 19.66
C VAL A 404 -3.77 2.53 19.90
N TYR A 405 -3.07 2.47 21.04
CA TYR A 405 -2.36 1.27 21.44
C TYR A 405 -3.30 0.27 22.16
N PRO A 406 -3.18 -1.04 21.94
CA PRO A 406 -2.37 -1.77 20.95
C PRO A 406 -2.76 -1.39 19.53
N PHE A 407 -1.75 -1.13 18.67
CA PHE A 407 -1.96 -0.59 17.31
C PHE A 407 -2.67 -1.59 16.40
N ASN A 408 -2.40 -2.89 16.59
CA ASN A 408 -2.96 -3.96 15.79
C ASN A 408 -4.01 -4.76 16.56
N GLY A 409 -4.91 -5.36 15.83
CA GLY A 409 -5.98 -6.20 16.37
C GLY A 409 -7.06 -6.43 15.34
N SER A 410 -7.96 -7.37 15.65
CA SER A 410 -9.06 -7.73 14.76
C SER A 410 -10.40 -7.66 15.46
N ALA A 411 -11.44 -7.33 14.70
CA ALA A 411 -12.82 -7.30 15.15
C ALA A 411 -13.80 -7.46 13.97
N ASP A 412 -15.09 -7.63 14.30
CA ASP A 412 -16.15 -7.35 13.36
C ASP A 412 -16.38 -5.84 13.28
N TRP A 413 -16.80 -5.33 12.11
CA TRP A 413 -17.18 -3.93 11.96
C TRP A 413 -18.66 -3.78 12.35
N ILE A 414 -18.96 -3.07 13.44
CA ILE A 414 -20.27 -3.09 14.12
C ILE A 414 -20.95 -1.74 13.98
N VAL A 415 -22.14 -1.74 13.39
CA VAL A 415 -22.94 -0.52 13.15
C VAL A 415 -23.47 0.07 14.44
N THR A 416 -23.32 1.39 14.62
CA THR A 416 -23.83 2.16 15.76
C THR A 416 -24.97 3.09 15.42
N LYS A 417 -24.99 3.65 14.21
CA LYS A 417 -25.99 4.62 13.73
C LYS A 417 -26.62 4.20 12.40
N PRO A 418 -27.50 3.19 12.38
CA PRO A 418 -28.06 2.62 11.13
C PRO A 418 -28.90 3.65 10.33
N ASP A 419 -29.45 4.67 10.98
CA ASP A 419 -30.27 5.71 10.33
C ASP A 419 -29.41 6.78 9.62
N HIS A 420 -28.08 6.73 9.76
CA HIS A 420 -27.18 7.63 9.04
C HIS A 420 -27.23 7.33 7.53
N TRP A 421 -27.24 8.35 6.69
CA TRP A 421 -27.36 8.23 5.22
C TRP A 421 -26.32 7.28 4.59
N ILE A 422 -25.16 7.08 5.21
CA ILE A 422 -24.09 6.17 4.72
C ILE A 422 -24.58 4.72 4.65
N PHE A 423 -25.58 4.33 5.44
CA PHE A 423 -26.18 2.99 5.47
C PHE A 423 -27.41 2.84 4.59
N GLU A 424 -27.79 3.88 3.82
CA GLU A 424 -28.95 3.82 2.95
C GLU A 424 -28.90 2.60 2.03
N GLY A 425 -29.95 1.79 2.03
CA GLY A 425 -30.07 0.58 1.20
C GLY A 425 -29.18 -0.61 1.60
N THR A 426 -28.49 -0.55 2.74
CA THR A 426 -27.71 -1.69 3.27
C THR A 426 -28.59 -2.70 4.04
N GLY A 427 -29.75 -2.26 4.53
CA GLY A 427 -30.61 -3.03 5.43
C GLY A 427 -30.02 -3.26 6.83
N MET A 428 -28.89 -2.65 7.16
CA MET A 428 -28.22 -2.84 8.44
C MET A 428 -28.97 -2.16 9.59
N ARG A 429 -28.96 -2.81 10.75
CA ARG A 429 -29.53 -2.34 12.02
C ARG A 429 -28.41 -2.07 13.02
N LYS A 430 -28.73 -1.36 14.10
CA LYS A 430 -27.79 -1.16 15.20
C LYS A 430 -27.32 -2.51 15.77
N GLY A 431 -26.00 -2.68 15.86
CA GLY A 431 -25.36 -3.91 16.32
C GLY A 431 -25.10 -4.95 15.24
N ASP A 432 -25.59 -4.75 14.01
CA ASP A 432 -25.25 -5.62 12.88
C ASP A 432 -23.75 -5.55 12.59
N ARG A 433 -23.21 -6.67 12.13
CA ARG A 433 -21.77 -6.89 12.03
C ARG A 433 -21.37 -7.27 10.61
N ILE A 434 -20.22 -6.74 10.17
CA ILE A 434 -19.50 -7.26 9.01
C ILE A 434 -18.32 -8.09 9.57
N PRO A 435 -18.38 -9.42 9.47
CA PRO A 435 -17.46 -10.30 10.16
C PRO A 435 -16.01 -10.09 9.73
N GLY A 436 -15.09 -9.95 10.69
CA GLY A 436 -13.64 -9.90 10.48
C GLY A 436 -13.13 -8.71 9.67
N LEU A 437 -13.95 -7.71 9.35
CA LEU A 437 -13.55 -6.59 8.50
C LEU A 437 -12.55 -5.65 9.18
N VAL A 438 -12.48 -5.59 10.51
CA VAL A 438 -11.48 -4.78 11.21
C VAL A 438 -10.20 -5.58 11.42
N GLY A 439 -9.11 -5.05 10.92
CA GLY A 439 -7.76 -5.62 10.97
C GLY A 439 -6.91 -4.97 9.87
N TRP A 440 -5.71 -5.17 9.78
CA TRP A 440 -4.62 -5.58 10.64
C TRP A 440 -4.40 -4.52 11.74
N GLU A 441 -4.61 -3.26 11.40
CA GLU A 441 -4.50 -2.06 12.21
C GLU A 441 -5.76 -1.19 12.04
N HIS A 442 -5.95 -0.24 12.97
CA HIS A 442 -7.22 0.47 13.10
C HIS A 442 -7.06 1.86 13.74
N HIS A 443 -8.05 2.72 13.56
CA HIS A 443 -8.18 3.98 14.29
C HIS A 443 -9.15 3.82 15.45
N GLY A 444 -8.87 4.44 16.61
CA GLY A 444 -9.67 4.32 17.82
C GLY A 444 -10.22 5.65 18.34
N ASP A 445 -9.40 6.54 18.87
CA ASP A 445 -9.86 7.78 19.51
C ASP A 445 -10.55 8.74 18.52
N PRO A 446 -11.88 8.97 18.63
CA PRO A 446 -12.57 9.91 17.77
C PRO A 446 -12.21 11.36 18.11
N ALA A 447 -12.11 12.19 17.09
CA ALA A 447 -11.83 13.61 17.24
C ALA A 447 -13.02 14.39 17.80
N LYS A 448 -12.74 15.52 18.44
CA LYS A 448 -13.77 16.50 18.82
C LYS A 448 -13.96 17.51 17.70
N ILE A 449 -14.58 17.07 16.59
CA ILE A 449 -14.90 17.92 15.44
C ILE A 449 -16.42 18.19 15.45
N PRO A 450 -16.89 19.42 15.23
CA PRO A 450 -18.34 19.72 15.14
C PRO A 450 -19.03 18.86 14.07
N GLY A 451 -20.10 18.18 14.46
CA GLY A 451 -20.87 17.32 13.56
C GLY A 451 -20.23 15.95 13.27
N LEU A 452 -19.13 15.60 13.93
CA LEU A 452 -18.57 14.26 13.82
C LEU A 452 -19.50 13.22 14.42
N GLU A 453 -19.73 12.16 13.66
CA GLU A 453 -20.52 11.00 14.07
C GLU A 453 -19.70 9.72 14.01
N VAL A 454 -19.83 8.91 15.06
CA VAL A 454 -19.29 7.53 15.08
C VAL A 454 -20.36 6.64 14.47
N VAL A 455 -20.07 6.07 13.31
CA VAL A 455 -21.01 5.24 12.55
C VAL A 455 -20.82 3.75 12.79
N ALA A 456 -19.62 3.36 13.21
CA ALA A 456 -19.33 2.01 13.69
C ALA A 456 -18.23 2.05 14.75
N GLU A 457 -18.29 1.12 15.70
CA GLU A 457 -17.29 0.98 16.75
C GLU A 457 -17.28 -0.43 17.34
N GLY A 458 -16.19 -0.79 17.98
CA GLY A 458 -16.08 -2.07 18.68
C GLY A 458 -14.73 -2.29 19.31
N THR A 459 -14.63 -3.39 20.08
CA THR A 459 -13.37 -3.81 20.70
C THR A 459 -12.58 -4.66 19.75
N THR A 460 -11.29 -4.34 19.59
CA THR A 460 -10.32 -5.17 18.87
C THR A 460 -9.54 -6.02 19.86
N THR A 461 -9.02 -7.14 19.38
CA THR A 461 -8.14 -8.02 20.16
C THR A 461 -7.01 -8.48 19.24
N ASN A 462 -5.78 -8.50 19.74
CA ASN A 462 -4.61 -8.95 19.00
C ASN A 462 -4.21 -10.40 19.35
N GLY A 463 -3.16 -10.91 18.71
CA GLY A 463 -2.67 -12.27 18.96
C GLY A 463 -2.10 -12.52 20.37
N ALA A 464 -1.82 -11.45 21.12
CA ALA A 464 -1.42 -11.50 22.53
C ALA A 464 -2.61 -11.29 23.48
N GLU A 465 -3.84 -11.39 22.99
CA GLU A 465 -5.09 -11.18 23.73
C GLU A 465 -5.26 -9.76 24.33
N GLN A 466 -4.42 -8.82 23.93
CA GLN A 466 -4.55 -7.44 24.35
C GLN A 466 -5.73 -6.81 23.61
N LYS A 467 -6.47 -5.97 24.34
CA LYS A 467 -7.67 -5.30 23.83
C LYS A 467 -7.40 -3.84 23.52
N SER A 468 -7.97 -3.37 22.43
CA SER A 468 -8.09 -1.98 22.04
C SER A 468 -9.50 -1.75 21.50
N TYR A 469 -9.70 -0.66 20.78
CA TYR A 469 -10.99 -0.35 20.16
C TYR A 469 -10.79 0.39 18.85
N TYR A 470 -11.80 0.34 18.00
CA TYR A 470 -11.84 1.10 16.76
C TYR A 470 -13.11 1.96 16.70
N THR A 471 -13.04 3.07 16.00
CA THR A 471 -14.18 3.93 15.68
C THR A 471 -14.13 4.39 14.22
N ALA A 472 -15.12 4.00 13.44
CA ALA A 472 -15.34 4.55 12.12
C ALA A 472 -16.16 5.84 12.24
N THR A 473 -15.63 6.91 11.66
CA THR A 473 -16.16 8.25 11.85
C THR A 473 -16.50 8.92 10.53
N ILE A 474 -17.49 9.80 10.57
CA ILE A 474 -17.82 10.67 9.45
C ILE A 474 -18.12 12.06 9.97
N TYR A 475 -17.66 13.10 9.27
CA TYR A 475 -17.96 14.48 9.65
C TYR A 475 -18.06 15.39 8.44
N PRO A 476 -18.89 16.49 8.55
CA PRO A 476 -18.97 17.49 7.53
C PRO A 476 -17.76 18.42 7.58
N GLY A 477 -17.15 18.68 6.43
CA GLY A 477 -16.15 19.72 6.29
C GLY A 477 -16.78 21.11 6.17
N PRO A 478 -15.97 22.19 6.24
CA PRO A 478 -16.47 23.56 6.38
C PRO A 478 -17.18 24.12 5.13
N LYS A 479 -17.14 23.42 4.01
CA LYS A 479 -17.78 23.80 2.74
C LYS A 479 -18.91 22.86 2.32
N GLY A 480 -19.40 22.02 3.24
CA GLY A 480 -20.43 21.01 2.95
C GLY A 480 -19.87 19.72 2.32
N ASN A 481 -18.58 19.61 2.26
CA ASN A 481 -17.86 18.38 1.91
C ASN A 481 -17.87 17.39 3.10
N TRP A 482 -17.44 16.17 2.87
CA TRP A 482 -17.47 15.09 3.85
C TRP A 482 -16.13 14.41 3.99
N VAL A 483 -15.80 14.02 5.22
CA VAL A 483 -14.66 13.18 5.52
C VAL A 483 -15.14 11.89 6.19
N PHE A 484 -14.73 10.75 5.65
CA PHE A 484 -15.07 9.42 6.16
C PHE A 484 -13.80 8.65 6.53
N ASN A 485 -13.80 8.05 7.70
CA ASN A 485 -12.77 7.15 8.19
C ASN A 485 -13.38 5.75 8.40
N ALA A 486 -12.93 4.77 7.64
CA ALA A 486 -13.39 3.39 7.74
C ALA A 486 -12.80 2.65 8.96
N ALA A 487 -11.72 3.18 9.53
CA ALA A 487 -11.00 2.69 10.70
C ALA A 487 -10.38 1.29 10.55
N THR A 488 -10.07 0.83 9.34
CA THR A 488 -9.46 -0.49 9.11
C THR A 488 -8.68 -0.55 7.81
N ILE A 489 -7.52 -1.22 7.81
CA ILE A 489 -6.78 -1.56 6.59
C ILE A 489 -7.59 -2.50 5.70
N TYR A 490 -8.41 -3.38 6.27
CA TYR A 490 -9.13 -4.42 5.53
C TYR A 490 -10.34 -3.91 4.73
N TRP A 491 -10.63 -2.60 4.73
CA TRP A 491 -11.77 -2.05 4.01
C TRP A 491 -11.78 -2.46 2.53
N SER A 492 -10.62 -2.42 1.88
CA SER A 492 -10.49 -2.79 0.46
C SER A 492 -10.95 -4.21 0.16
N PHE A 493 -10.70 -5.16 1.06
CA PHE A 493 -11.12 -6.55 0.90
C PHE A 493 -12.63 -6.76 1.04
N GLY A 494 -13.31 -5.85 1.76
CA GLY A 494 -14.76 -5.82 1.81
C GLY A 494 -15.41 -5.36 0.50
N LEU A 495 -14.63 -4.78 -0.42
CA LEU A 495 -15.13 -4.28 -1.70
C LEU A 495 -15.01 -5.32 -2.82
N ALA A 496 -13.87 -5.99 -2.93
CA ALA A 496 -13.65 -7.00 -3.96
C ALA A 496 -12.56 -7.99 -3.54
N VAL A 497 -12.57 -9.16 -4.19
CA VAL A 497 -11.48 -10.14 -4.15
C VAL A 497 -11.05 -10.41 -5.60
N PRO A 498 -10.14 -9.56 -6.15
CA PRO A 498 -9.65 -9.74 -7.51
C PRO A 498 -8.84 -11.03 -7.68
N PRO A 499 -8.57 -11.47 -8.92
CA PRO A 499 -7.69 -12.60 -9.17
C PRO A 499 -6.33 -12.45 -8.50
N GLY A 500 -5.83 -13.52 -7.89
CA GLY A 500 -4.53 -13.57 -7.23
C GLY A 500 -4.49 -12.96 -5.84
N VAL A 501 -5.51 -12.22 -5.40
CA VAL A 501 -5.59 -11.71 -4.03
C VAL A 501 -5.96 -12.82 -3.07
N ILE A 502 -5.17 -12.94 -2.01
CA ILE A 502 -5.46 -13.80 -0.87
C ILE A 502 -5.87 -12.88 0.28
N THR A 503 -7.14 -12.93 0.64
CA THR A 503 -7.65 -12.17 1.79
C THR A 503 -6.98 -12.69 3.07
N PRO A 504 -6.31 -11.86 3.85
CA PRO A 504 -5.75 -12.29 5.12
C PRO A 504 -6.87 -12.65 6.09
N ASN A 505 -6.65 -13.66 6.92
CA ASN A 505 -7.53 -13.92 8.05
C ASN A 505 -7.31 -12.84 9.12
N SER A 506 -8.37 -12.58 9.90
CA SER A 506 -8.22 -11.81 11.13
C SER A 506 -7.28 -12.53 12.10
N HIS A 507 -6.81 -11.84 13.15
CA HIS A 507 -5.94 -12.42 14.19
C HIS A 507 -6.50 -13.72 14.81
N PHE A 508 -7.81 -13.92 14.75
CA PHE A 508 -8.49 -15.11 15.28
C PHE A 508 -8.95 -16.09 14.19
N GLY A 509 -8.36 -16.01 12.98
CA GLY A 509 -8.71 -16.89 11.88
C GLY A 509 -10.11 -16.65 11.32
N ARG A 510 -10.75 -15.52 11.59
CA ARG A 510 -12.04 -15.15 11.01
C ARG A 510 -11.89 -14.80 9.54
N PRO A 511 -12.59 -15.47 8.64
CA PRO A 511 -12.59 -15.10 7.25
C PRO A 511 -13.35 -13.77 7.05
N HIS A 512 -12.85 -12.95 6.13
CA HIS A 512 -13.58 -11.82 5.58
C HIS A 512 -13.41 -11.83 4.05
N GLY A 513 -14.15 -11.01 3.35
CA GLY A 513 -14.10 -10.91 1.89
C GLY A 513 -15.07 -9.87 1.40
N ALA A 514 -15.35 -9.86 0.10
CA ALA A 514 -16.30 -8.93 -0.49
C ALA A 514 -17.68 -9.05 0.19
N ASP A 515 -18.25 -7.91 0.56
CA ASP A 515 -19.54 -7.77 1.24
C ASP A 515 -20.33 -6.63 0.60
N GLU A 516 -21.53 -6.93 0.13
CA GLU A 516 -22.39 -5.95 -0.55
C GLU A 516 -22.69 -4.73 0.32
N ARG A 517 -22.70 -4.89 1.64
CA ARG A 517 -22.92 -3.78 2.59
C ARG A 517 -21.73 -2.81 2.58
N VAL A 518 -20.49 -3.31 2.53
CA VAL A 518 -19.27 -2.50 2.41
C VAL A 518 -19.25 -1.74 1.09
N GLN A 519 -19.60 -2.44 0.00
CA GLN A 519 -19.74 -1.83 -1.33
C GLN A 519 -20.79 -0.71 -1.31
N LYS A 520 -21.95 -0.96 -0.69
CA LYS A 520 -23.03 0.02 -0.61
C LYS A 520 -22.66 1.23 0.25
N ILE A 521 -22.02 1.03 1.40
CA ILE A 521 -21.50 2.11 2.27
C ILE A 521 -20.55 3.00 1.47
N THR A 522 -19.59 2.39 0.76
CA THR A 522 -18.62 3.14 -0.05
C THR A 522 -19.30 3.90 -1.20
N ALA A 523 -20.24 3.26 -1.90
CA ALA A 523 -21.02 3.89 -2.97
C ALA A 523 -21.88 5.06 -2.44
N ASN A 524 -22.50 4.92 -1.28
CA ASN A 524 -23.27 5.99 -0.63
C ASN A 524 -22.39 7.19 -0.29
N PHE A 525 -21.17 6.94 0.22
CA PHE A 525 -20.21 8.01 0.48
C PHE A 525 -19.83 8.74 -0.82
N LEU A 526 -19.45 8.03 -1.87
CA LEU A 526 -19.09 8.64 -3.16
C LEU A 526 -20.28 9.40 -3.77
N LYS A 527 -21.49 8.85 -3.72
CA LYS A 527 -22.72 9.53 -4.14
C LYS A 527 -22.93 10.84 -3.36
N ARG A 528 -22.67 10.84 -2.05
CA ARG A 528 -22.76 12.05 -1.21
C ARG A 528 -21.72 13.11 -1.60
N CYS A 529 -20.59 12.69 -2.14
CA CYS A 529 -19.54 13.55 -2.70
C CYS A 529 -19.89 14.11 -4.10
N GLY A 530 -21.04 13.76 -4.66
CA GLY A 530 -21.45 14.18 -6.01
C GLY A 530 -20.78 13.38 -7.14
N ILE A 531 -20.51 12.09 -6.88
CA ILE A 531 -19.82 11.15 -7.79
C ILE A 531 -20.77 10.04 -8.24
#